data_3e227aa234d0d2a80c02d64d7b029e9f
#
_entry.id   3e227aa234d0d2a80c02d64d7b029e9f
#
_cell.length_a   1.000
_cell.length_b   1.000
_cell.length_c   1.000
_cell.angle_alpha   90.00
_cell.angle_beta   90.00
_cell.angle_gamma   90.00
#
_symmetry.space_group_name_H-M   'P 1'
#
loop_
_entity.id
_entity.type
_entity.pdbx_description
1 polymer ?
#
loop_
_entity_poly.entity_id
_entity_poly.type
_entity_poly.pdbx_seq_one_letter_code
_entity_poly.pdbx_strand_id
1 'polypeptide(L)'
;MIKLLTVFFLFINCSFLYAEKGSFSMSGAGLANMDVIKQGNNTFIIADVKNSTVVYDATGNLFKNGDIIMSSGVGLVKQINNSSNLEFYSVAVKDGDSKSRLFMRFERKVGDLSSGSGGDGKAFITGGTGVYANISGTCSYSVKYYEKGAQTVRMSCNYSN
;
A
#
# COMPACT_ATOMS: atom_id res chain seq x y z
N MET A 1 68.78 5.65 14.86
CA MET A 1 67.78 4.83 14.09
C MET A 1 66.42 5.09 14.65
N ILE A 2 65.67 5.99 14.04
CA ILE A 2 64.31 6.39 14.47
C ILE A 2 63.35 5.53 13.64
N LYS A 3 62.59 4.63 14.32
CA LYS A 3 61.50 3.86 13.69
C LYS A 3 60.25 4.75 13.59
N LEU A 4 59.93 5.15 12.37
CA LEU A 4 58.74 5.88 12.04
C LEU A 4 57.54 4.93 12.11
N LEU A 5 56.69 5.10 13.12
CA LEU A 5 55.47 4.34 13.32
C LEU A 5 54.37 5.00 12.49
N THR A 6 54.11 4.43 11.31
CA THR A 6 53.03 4.90 10.44
C THR A 6 51.71 4.41 11.00
N VAL A 7 50.98 5.30 11.66
CA VAL A 7 49.60 5.04 12.12
C VAL A 7 48.70 5.16 10.91
N PHE A 8 48.25 4.01 10.42
CA PHE A 8 47.23 3.93 9.35
C PHE A 8 45.85 4.19 9.96
N PHE A 9 45.37 5.43 9.86
CA PHE A 9 44.00 5.78 10.23
C PHE A 9 43.05 5.19 9.16
N LEU A 10 42.47 4.04 9.44
CA LEU A 10 41.31 3.51 8.73
C LEU A 10 40.13 4.42 9.03
N PHE A 11 39.87 5.38 8.16
CA PHE A 11 38.58 6.07 8.11
C PHE A 11 37.53 5.06 7.68
N ILE A 12 36.88 4.44 8.64
CA ILE A 12 35.64 3.72 8.41
C ILE A 12 34.61 4.81 8.09
N ASN A 13 34.41 5.06 6.80
CA ASN A 13 33.27 5.80 6.31
C ASN A 13 32.02 4.96 6.64
N CYS A 14 31.53 5.07 7.87
CA CYS A 14 30.16 4.71 8.17
C CYS A 14 29.26 5.69 7.42
N SER A 15 28.95 5.36 6.18
CA SER A 15 27.82 5.97 5.49
C SER A 15 26.60 5.62 6.33
N PHE A 16 26.19 6.53 7.21
CA PHE A 16 24.88 6.47 7.82
C PHE A 16 23.89 6.50 6.64
N LEU A 17 23.40 5.35 6.26
CA LEU A 17 22.23 5.24 5.39
C LEU A 17 21.09 5.88 6.17
N TYR A 18 20.92 7.18 6.01
CA TYR A 18 19.72 7.86 6.48
C TYR A 18 18.55 7.24 5.72
N ALA A 19 17.71 6.52 6.44
CA ALA A 19 16.46 6.05 5.89
C ALA A 19 15.70 7.25 5.32
N GLU A 20 15.47 7.24 4.02
CA GLU A 20 14.69 8.29 3.39
C GLU A 20 13.26 8.22 3.93
N LYS A 21 12.74 9.37 4.37
CA LYS A 21 11.36 9.51 4.81
C LYS A 21 10.60 10.37 3.79
N GLY A 22 9.37 10.00 3.55
CA GLY A 22 8.50 10.77 2.68
C GLY A 22 7.03 10.46 2.93
N SER A 23 6.20 11.15 2.18
CA SER A 23 4.76 10.93 2.17
C SER A 23 4.24 11.03 0.74
N PHE A 24 3.09 10.42 0.51
CA PHE A 24 2.34 10.63 -0.71
C PHE A 24 0.84 10.48 -0.48
N SER A 25 0.07 11.23 -1.26
CA SER A 25 -1.37 11.09 -1.36
C SER A 25 -1.76 10.77 -2.79
N MET A 26 -2.67 9.84 -2.96
CA MET A 26 -3.15 9.46 -4.28
C MET A 26 -4.66 9.23 -4.29
N SER A 27 -5.26 9.41 -5.46
CA SER A 27 -6.67 9.10 -5.70
C SER A 27 -6.86 8.51 -7.08
N GLY A 28 -7.90 7.72 -7.24
CA GLY A 28 -8.21 7.11 -8.52
C GLY A 28 -9.45 6.25 -8.47
N ALA A 29 -9.58 5.45 -9.51
CA ALA A 29 -10.72 4.57 -9.70
C ALA A 29 -10.28 3.16 -10.11
N GLY A 30 -11.18 2.21 -9.99
CA GLY A 30 -10.94 0.84 -10.37
C GLY A 30 -12.19 0.00 -10.40
N LEU A 31 -11.95 -1.30 -10.51
CA LEU A 31 -12.99 -2.34 -10.52
C LEU A 31 -12.71 -3.34 -9.40
N ALA A 32 -13.75 -3.73 -8.71
CA ALA A 32 -13.75 -4.80 -7.73
C ALA A 32 -14.72 -5.89 -8.20
N ASN A 33 -14.21 -7.10 -8.42
CA ASN A 33 -15.03 -8.29 -8.61
C ASN A 33 -15.20 -8.96 -7.25
N MET A 34 -16.42 -9.25 -6.86
CA MET A 34 -16.73 -9.78 -5.55
C MET A 34 -17.57 -11.04 -5.66
N ASP A 35 -17.06 -12.15 -5.13
CA ASP A 35 -17.80 -13.41 -4.96
C ASP A 35 -18.29 -13.53 -3.52
N VAL A 36 -19.58 -13.72 -3.33
CA VAL A 36 -20.23 -13.81 -2.03
C VAL A 36 -20.59 -15.25 -1.71
N ILE A 37 -20.04 -15.78 -0.62
CA ILE A 37 -20.30 -17.12 -0.11
C ILE A 37 -21.04 -16.99 1.22
N LYS A 38 -22.24 -17.57 1.32
CA LYS A 38 -23.02 -17.63 2.56
C LYS A 38 -22.93 -19.01 3.18
N GLN A 39 -22.61 -19.08 4.47
CA GLN A 39 -22.55 -20.32 5.24
C GLN A 39 -23.25 -20.11 6.59
N GLY A 40 -24.50 -20.51 6.69
CA GLY A 40 -25.34 -20.20 7.85
C GLY A 40 -25.48 -18.69 8.03
N ASN A 41 -25.17 -18.20 9.22
CA ASN A 41 -25.20 -16.76 9.54
C ASN A 41 -23.91 -16.02 9.16
N ASN A 42 -22.95 -16.71 8.56
CA ASN A 42 -21.68 -16.10 8.17
C ASN A 42 -21.69 -15.77 6.68
N THR A 43 -21.08 -14.64 6.34
CA THR A 43 -20.84 -14.23 4.96
C THR A 43 -19.36 -14.03 4.73
N PHE A 44 -18.87 -14.60 3.64
CA PHE A 44 -17.50 -14.44 3.16
C PHE A 44 -17.57 -13.76 1.79
N ILE A 45 -16.74 -12.73 1.60
CA ILE A 45 -16.64 -12.06 0.31
C ILE A 45 -15.19 -12.16 -0.13
N ILE A 46 -14.97 -12.79 -1.28
CA ILE A 46 -13.67 -12.82 -1.94
C ILE A 46 -13.66 -11.67 -2.93
N ALA A 47 -12.68 -10.80 -2.84
CA ALA A 47 -12.56 -9.64 -3.71
C ALA A 47 -11.28 -9.73 -4.56
N ASP A 48 -11.40 -9.50 -5.86
CA ASP A 48 -10.31 -9.19 -6.79
C ASP A 48 -10.46 -7.74 -7.23
N VAL A 49 -9.44 -6.93 -7.00
CA VAL A 49 -9.49 -5.48 -7.21
C VAL A 49 -8.36 -5.03 -8.11
N LYS A 50 -8.69 -4.16 -9.06
CA LYS A 50 -7.71 -3.47 -9.91
C LYS A 50 -8.00 -1.98 -9.89
N ASN A 51 -6.98 -1.17 -9.61
CA ASN A 51 -7.09 0.29 -9.55
C ASN A 51 -6.02 0.96 -10.39
N SER A 52 -6.36 2.14 -10.89
CA SER A 52 -5.43 3.13 -11.41
C SER A 52 -5.58 4.41 -10.59
N THR A 53 -4.50 4.88 -10.02
CA THR A 53 -4.46 6.06 -9.14
C THR A 53 -3.39 7.03 -9.58
N VAL A 54 -3.58 8.31 -9.29
CA VAL A 54 -2.61 9.38 -9.56
C VAL A 54 -2.15 9.96 -8.23
N VAL A 55 -0.84 10.11 -8.07
CA VAL A 55 -0.22 10.81 -6.96
C VAL A 55 -0.40 12.30 -7.17
N TYR A 56 -0.99 13.02 -6.20
CA TYR A 56 -1.24 14.46 -6.31
C TYR A 56 -0.53 15.29 -5.22
N ASP A 57 0.01 14.63 -4.20
CA ASP A 57 0.80 15.27 -3.15
C ASP A 57 1.88 14.29 -2.69
N ALA A 58 3.15 14.66 -2.86
CA ALA A 58 4.28 13.79 -2.53
C ALA A 58 5.46 14.58 -1.97
N THR A 59 6.12 13.99 -0.97
CA THR A 59 7.41 14.42 -0.45
C THR A 59 8.41 13.26 -0.49
N GLY A 60 9.71 13.55 -0.49
CA GLY A 60 10.75 12.54 -0.68
C GLY A 60 10.97 12.25 -2.17
N ASN A 61 11.76 11.20 -2.49
CA ASN A 61 12.24 10.95 -3.84
C ASN A 61 11.55 9.78 -4.55
N LEU A 62 10.82 8.92 -3.82
CA LEU A 62 10.25 7.69 -4.40
C LEU A 62 8.98 7.94 -5.21
N PHE A 63 8.18 8.91 -4.79
CA PHE A 63 6.92 9.27 -5.45
C PHE A 63 6.95 10.73 -5.90
N LYS A 64 6.31 11.03 -7.03
CA LYS A 64 6.20 12.38 -7.58
C LYS A 64 4.75 12.69 -7.94
N ASN A 65 4.39 13.96 -7.83
CA ASN A 65 3.09 14.42 -8.31
C ASN A 65 2.92 14.10 -9.80
N GLY A 66 1.79 13.50 -10.15
CA GLY A 66 1.50 13.02 -11.50
C GLY A 66 1.90 11.57 -11.76
N ASP A 67 2.61 10.90 -10.84
CA ASP A 67 2.88 9.46 -10.99
C ASP A 67 1.57 8.68 -11.05
N ILE A 68 1.44 7.82 -12.05
CA ILE A 68 0.32 6.90 -12.18
C ILE A 68 0.72 5.57 -11.54
N ILE A 69 -0.07 5.10 -10.60
CA ILE A 69 0.15 3.85 -9.87
C ILE A 69 -0.99 2.89 -10.23
N MET A 70 -0.63 1.80 -10.87
CA MET A 70 -1.55 0.70 -11.13
C MET A 70 -1.41 -0.36 -10.05
N SER A 71 -2.51 -0.78 -9.46
CA SER A 71 -2.50 -1.81 -8.42
C SER A 71 -3.49 -2.92 -8.73
N SER A 72 -3.11 -4.13 -8.35
CA SER A 72 -4.00 -5.29 -8.33
C SER A 72 -3.84 -6.02 -7.00
N GLY A 73 -4.92 -6.62 -6.53
CA GLY A 73 -4.86 -7.35 -5.28
C GLY A 73 -6.09 -8.17 -5.01
N VAL A 74 -5.96 -9.03 -4.01
CA VAL A 74 -7.01 -9.94 -3.58
C VAL A 74 -7.25 -9.78 -2.08
N GLY A 75 -8.47 -10.00 -1.67
CA GLY A 75 -8.83 -9.91 -0.26
C GLY A 75 -10.00 -10.79 0.13
N LEU A 76 -10.13 -10.94 1.43
CA LEU A 76 -11.20 -11.68 2.07
C LEU A 76 -11.88 -10.79 3.09
N VAL A 77 -13.19 -10.69 2.95
CA VAL A 77 -14.03 -10.14 4.00
C VAL A 77 -14.71 -11.29 4.72
N LYS A 78 -14.63 -11.28 6.04
CA LYS A 78 -15.36 -12.20 6.93
C LYS A 78 -16.39 -11.41 7.71
N GLN A 79 -17.65 -11.73 7.53
CA GLN A 79 -18.73 -11.20 8.34
C GLN A 79 -19.28 -12.31 9.23
N ILE A 80 -19.08 -12.18 10.53
CA ILE A 80 -19.47 -13.13 11.56
C ILE A 80 -20.15 -12.37 12.67
N ASN A 81 -21.39 -12.73 13.02
CA ASN A 81 -22.14 -12.12 14.12
C ASN A 81 -22.16 -10.57 14.08
N ASN A 82 -22.51 -9.98 12.94
CA ASN A 82 -22.54 -8.53 12.71
C ASN A 82 -21.19 -7.80 12.83
N SER A 83 -20.09 -8.53 12.91
CA SER A 83 -18.73 -7.98 12.84
C SER A 83 -18.10 -8.33 11.52
N SER A 84 -17.53 -7.36 10.83
CA SER A 84 -16.87 -7.57 9.56
C SER A 84 -15.40 -7.18 9.63
N ASN A 85 -14.56 -8.06 9.13
CA ASN A 85 -13.12 -7.85 8.98
C ASN A 85 -12.74 -7.98 7.51
N LEU A 86 -12.04 -6.98 6.98
CA LEU A 86 -11.40 -7.03 5.68
C LEU A 86 -9.89 -7.20 5.85
N GLU A 87 -9.34 -8.15 5.16
CA GLU A 87 -7.91 -8.28 4.93
C GLU A 87 -7.67 -8.37 3.43
N PHE A 88 -6.83 -7.48 2.90
CA PHE A 88 -6.60 -7.36 1.47
C PHE A 88 -5.10 -7.12 1.21
N TYR A 89 -4.55 -7.79 0.21
CA TYR A 89 -3.16 -7.69 -0.21
C TYR A 89 -3.08 -7.21 -1.64
N SER A 90 -2.20 -6.27 -1.92
CA SER A 90 -2.01 -5.75 -3.26
C SER A 90 -0.55 -5.58 -3.64
N VAL A 91 -0.34 -5.65 -4.95
CA VAL A 91 0.89 -5.25 -5.62
C VAL A 91 0.58 -4.00 -6.42
N ALA A 92 1.39 -2.98 -6.26
CA ALA A 92 1.30 -1.75 -7.03
C ALA A 92 2.57 -1.55 -7.85
N VAL A 93 2.41 -1.03 -9.06
CA VAL A 93 3.48 -0.67 -9.98
C VAL A 93 3.27 0.75 -10.46
N LYS A 94 4.35 1.50 -10.59
CA LYS A 94 4.33 2.81 -11.25
C LYS A 94 4.29 2.61 -12.75
N ASP A 95 3.46 3.37 -13.45
CA ASP A 95 3.41 3.33 -14.91
C ASP A 95 4.78 3.65 -15.52
N GLY A 96 5.19 2.85 -16.50
CA GLY A 96 6.51 2.90 -17.11
C GLY A 96 7.65 2.22 -16.32
N ASP A 97 7.40 1.72 -15.08
CA ASP A 97 8.39 0.97 -14.30
C ASP A 97 7.92 -0.47 -14.02
N SER A 98 8.23 -1.38 -14.93
CA SER A 98 7.87 -2.80 -14.77
C SER A 98 8.76 -3.57 -13.78
N LYS A 99 9.86 -2.98 -13.30
CA LYS A 99 10.85 -3.66 -12.45
C LYS A 99 10.60 -3.45 -10.96
N SER A 100 10.04 -2.29 -10.60
CA SER A 100 9.78 -1.94 -9.20
C SER A 100 8.34 -2.24 -8.82
N ARG A 101 8.14 -2.92 -7.70
CA ARG A 101 6.84 -3.29 -7.18
C ARG A 101 6.73 -2.85 -5.73
N LEU A 102 5.57 -2.32 -5.37
CA LEU A 102 5.22 -1.95 -4.01
C LEU A 102 4.21 -2.95 -3.47
N PHE A 103 4.47 -3.52 -2.29
CA PHE A 103 3.58 -4.47 -1.63
C PHE A 103 2.83 -3.78 -0.49
N MET A 104 1.52 -3.99 -0.45
CA MET A 104 0.65 -3.37 0.54
C MET A 104 -0.33 -4.36 1.13
N ARG A 105 -0.63 -4.22 2.41
CA ARG A 105 -1.68 -4.92 3.14
C ARG A 105 -2.69 -3.90 3.65
N PHE A 106 -3.95 -4.20 3.49
CA PHE A 106 -5.06 -3.34 3.89
C PHE A 106 -5.89 -4.02 4.96
N GLU A 107 -6.32 -3.26 5.93
CA GLU A 107 -7.18 -3.70 7.01
C GLU A 107 -8.34 -2.73 7.17
N ARG A 108 -9.52 -3.27 7.38
CA ARG A 108 -10.70 -2.50 7.73
C ARG A 108 -11.60 -3.29 8.66
N LYS A 109 -11.96 -2.67 9.78
CA LYS A 109 -13.06 -3.13 10.60
C LYS A 109 -14.31 -2.42 10.10
N VAL A 110 -15.29 -3.17 9.66
CA VAL A 110 -16.46 -2.62 9.00
C VAL A 110 -17.69 -3.02 9.78
N GLY A 111 -18.56 -2.04 10.08
CA GLY A 111 -19.82 -2.32 10.73
C GLY A 111 -20.77 -3.11 9.83
N ASP A 112 -21.00 -2.64 8.63
CA ASP A 112 -21.87 -3.29 7.65
C ASP A 112 -21.31 -3.12 6.24
N LEU A 113 -20.89 -4.23 5.64
CA LEU A 113 -20.47 -4.29 4.24
C LEU A 113 -21.65 -4.47 3.29
N SER A 114 -22.82 -4.88 3.80
CA SER A 114 -24.00 -5.10 2.98
C SER A 114 -24.56 -3.81 2.39
N SER A 115 -24.25 -2.67 3.00
CA SER A 115 -24.66 -1.36 2.48
C SER A 115 -23.95 -0.94 1.20
N GLY A 116 -22.88 -1.62 0.78
CA GLY A 116 -22.14 -1.30 -0.45
C GLY A 116 -21.50 0.09 -0.50
N SER A 117 -21.57 0.84 0.61
CA SER A 117 -21.23 2.27 0.62
C SER A 117 -19.71 2.56 0.62
N GLY A 118 -18.87 1.54 0.83
CA GLY A 118 -17.44 1.72 0.98
C GLY A 118 -17.03 1.93 2.44
N GLY A 119 -15.97 2.70 2.69
CA GLY A 119 -15.52 3.03 4.04
C GLY A 119 -14.04 3.33 4.13
N ASP A 120 -13.61 3.64 5.35
CA ASP A 120 -12.25 4.03 5.69
C ASP A 120 -11.48 2.86 6.31
N GLY A 121 -10.19 2.84 6.14
CA GLY A 121 -9.32 1.80 6.68
C GLY A 121 -7.88 2.24 6.82
N LYS A 122 -7.05 1.28 7.24
CA LYS A 122 -5.59 1.42 7.30
C LYS A 122 -4.95 0.52 6.26
N ALA A 123 -3.86 0.99 5.68
CA ALA A 123 -3.00 0.18 4.86
C ALA A 123 -1.55 0.27 5.36
N PHE A 124 -0.78 -0.77 5.07
CA PHE A 124 0.62 -0.87 5.46
C PHE A 124 1.42 -1.16 4.21
N ILE A 125 2.46 -0.38 3.99
CA ILE A 125 3.49 -0.72 3.02
C ILE A 125 4.38 -1.77 3.69
N THR A 126 4.38 -2.97 3.14
CA THR A 126 5.04 -4.15 3.72
C THR A 126 6.37 -4.49 3.05
N GLY A 127 6.76 -3.72 2.04
CA GLY A 127 7.99 -3.90 1.28
C GLY A 127 7.80 -3.65 -0.20
N GLY A 128 8.81 -4.03 -0.97
CA GLY A 128 8.77 -3.90 -2.42
C GLY A 128 10.00 -4.50 -3.10
N THR A 129 10.11 -4.24 -4.39
CA THR A 129 11.29 -4.58 -5.21
C THR A 129 11.78 -3.35 -5.96
N GLY A 130 12.98 -3.41 -6.51
CA GLY A 130 13.58 -2.29 -7.26
C GLY A 130 13.76 -1.07 -6.37
N VAL A 131 13.25 0.09 -6.80
CA VAL A 131 13.36 1.34 -6.02
C VAL A 131 12.56 1.31 -4.72
N TYR A 132 11.64 0.36 -4.55
CA TYR A 132 10.85 0.16 -3.34
C TYR A 132 11.41 -0.93 -2.42
N ALA A 133 12.62 -1.45 -2.68
CA ALA A 133 13.27 -2.39 -1.78
C ALA A 133 13.45 -1.75 -0.39
N ASN A 134 13.15 -2.52 0.67
CA ASN A 134 13.21 -2.08 2.07
C ASN A 134 12.22 -0.99 2.51
N ILE A 135 11.33 -0.52 1.62
CA ILE A 135 10.31 0.46 1.99
C ILE A 135 9.34 -0.12 3.02
N SER A 136 8.98 0.70 3.98
CA SER A 136 7.91 0.41 4.93
C SER A 136 7.08 1.66 5.18
N GLY A 137 5.84 1.51 5.63
CA GLY A 137 5.02 2.69 5.88
C GLY A 137 3.60 2.36 6.31
N THR A 138 2.88 3.42 6.64
CA THR A 138 1.48 3.35 7.04
C THR A 138 0.65 4.34 6.25
N CYS A 139 -0.57 3.93 5.93
CA CYS A 139 -1.50 4.73 5.16
C CYS A 139 -2.88 4.74 5.83
N SER A 140 -3.60 5.83 5.62
CA SER A 140 -5.06 5.86 5.72
C SER A 140 -5.66 5.80 4.32
N TYR A 141 -6.77 5.10 4.16
CA TYR A 141 -7.47 5.07 2.88
C TYR A 141 -8.98 5.16 3.08
N SER A 142 -9.66 5.65 2.04
CA SER A 142 -11.10 5.53 1.89
C SER A 142 -11.45 4.95 0.52
N VAL A 143 -12.49 4.13 0.47
CA VAL A 143 -13.02 3.55 -0.75
C VAL A 143 -14.53 3.78 -0.80
N LYS A 144 -15.04 4.09 -2.00
CA LYS A 144 -16.47 4.17 -2.29
C LYS A 144 -16.80 3.24 -3.44
N TYR A 145 -17.77 2.37 -3.24
CA TYR A 145 -18.25 1.44 -4.26
C TYR A 145 -19.45 2.02 -5.01
N TYR A 146 -19.57 1.63 -6.25
CA TYR A 146 -20.66 1.97 -7.16
C TYR A 146 -21.18 0.71 -7.81
N GLU A 147 -22.20 0.86 -8.61
CA GLU A 147 -22.78 -0.26 -9.37
C GLU A 147 -21.72 -0.96 -10.25
N LYS A 148 -21.97 -2.26 -10.52
CA LYS A 148 -21.12 -3.11 -11.37
C LYS A 148 -19.66 -3.21 -10.94
N GLY A 149 -19.40 -3.07 -9.63
CA GLY A 149 -18.06 -3.20 -9.06
C GLY A 149 -17.14 -2.01 -9.29
N ALA A 150 -17.62 -0.93 -9.88
CA ALA A 150 -16.81 0.29 -9.97
C ALA A 150 -16.52 0.83 -8.58
N GLN A 151 -15.32 1.39 -8.39
CA GLN A 151 -14.93 2.00 -7.12
C GLN A 151 -14.04 3.22 -7.32
N THR A 152 -14.03 4.10 -6.33
CA THR A 152 -13.02 5.13 -6.18
C THR A 152 -12.25 4.91 -4.90
N VAL A 153 -10.97 5.25 -4.91
CA VAL A 153 -10.09 5.14 -3.75
C VAL A 153 -9.31 6.43 -3.56
N ARG A 154 -9.12 6.82 -2.29
CA ARG A 154 -8.17 7.84 -1.87
C ARG A 154 -7.28 7.26 -0.80
N MET A 155 -6.01 7.60 -0.82
CA MET A 155 -5.04 7.11 0.15
C MET A 155 -3.99 8.16 0.43
N SER A 156 -3.56 8.25 1.71
CA SER A 156 -2.45 9.07 2.14
C SER A 156 -1.51 8.23 2.99
N CYS A 157 -0.24 8.25 2.67
CA CYS A 157 0.80 7.40 3.23
C CYS A 157 1.98 8.21 3.77
N ASN A 158 2.59 7.71 4.85
CA ASN A 158 3.93 8.06 5.27
C ASN A 158 4.82 6.82 5.13
N TYR A 159 6.03 7.00 4.63
CA TYR A 159 6.96 5.90 4.41
C TYR A 159 8.38 6.23 4.87
N SER A 160 9.16 5.17 5.06
CA SER A 160 10.62 5.19 5.17
C SER A 160 11.22 4.07 4.33
N ASN A 161 12.39 4.32 3.79
CA ASN A 161 13.14 3.38 2.95
C ASN A 161 14.55 3.21 3.49
#